data_5b0ec08ff342720e2cb37fc59482710b
#
_entry.id   5b0ec08ff342720e2cb37fc59482710b
#
_cell.length_a   1.000
_cell.length_b   1.000
_cell.length_c   1.000
_cell.angle_alpha   90.00
_cell.angle_beta   90.00
_cell.angle_gamma   90.00
#
_symmetry.space_group_name_H-M   'P 1'
#
loop_
_entity.id
_entity.type
_entity.pdbx_description
1 polymer ?
#
loop_
_entity_poly.entity_id
_entity_poly.type
_entity_poly.pdbx_seq_one_letter_code
_entity_poly.pdbx_strand_id
1 'polypeptide(L)'
;MKAFYTLLTLAALLAGQTLQAQRDDWQRMVDQKRFAEVLALAKSHPDTTDFAALYAAGQASEGLLKYRDAYHYYRRCPTTDSARTELLVALARTAGAIGQTDEAERYLLQLRARDTADFYANHQLARFYDRQGDTERAMAYYEKLLASDPQNPVLMRNVADCARQLGRKGVAMVTYMEAFQVEPENALAAAALANYMLSMQLADIALEVCDKALTYHPRHRALRRNRGMALFSMGAYLAADSVYAALLSEGDSSQLTLKYGGCARYYTGHFMDAIPLLESAYEGDTSAIDVCLLLGSALGRTYDRRRAFSLFDRAEALMQPAPALTDMLTRFRAETFERDGQKERSDALYYQLWTERNRFDLLGRIWEHYNDTERAEKDEAYARRSRFITVLFATEYLARPKRDAKLMSFLNTQLNKFVSDMFFRQTKQLPTLAPDGKAGVCTEEQLHTLMSRLQGVR
;
A
#
# COMPACT_ATOMS: atom_id res chain seq x y z
N MET A 1 -77.49 29.75 -14.68
CA MET A 1 -76.52 29.27 -13.74
C MET A 1 -75.92 27.93 -14.18
N LYS A 2 -76.65 26.88 -14.49
CA LYS A 2 -76.04 25.53 -14.89
C LYS A 2 -75.14 25.63 -16.13
N ALA A 3 -75.51 26.41 -17.18
CA ALA A 3 -74.66 26.53 -18.38
C ALA A 3 -73.33 27.26 -18.13
N PHE A 4 -73.31 28.20 -17.16
CA PHE A 4 -72.06 28.90 -16.80
C PHE A 4 -71.10 28.00 -16.03
N TYR A 5 -71.60 27.13 -15.12
CA TYR A 5 -70.78 26.15 -14.43
C TYR A 5 -70.25 25.08 -15.38
N THR A 6 -71.00 24.61 -16.38
CA THR A 6 -70.53 23.68 -17.38
C THR A 6 -69.46 24.27 -18.32
N LEU A 7 -69.56 25.55 -18.67
CA LEU A 7 -68.55 26.27 -19.43
C LEU A 7 -67.25 26.44 -18.64
N LEU A 8 -67.36 26.78 -17.35
CA LEU A 8 -66.23 26.93 -16.45
C LEU A 8 -65.50 25.58 -16.21
N THR A 9 -66.23 24.47 -16.05
CA THR A 9 -65.66 23.12 -15.89
C THR A 9 -65.03 22.66 -17.20
N LEU A 10 -65.62 22.95 -18.37
CA LEU A 10 -65.04 22.62 -19.67
C LEU A 10 -63.75 23.42 -19.96
N ALA A 11 -63.73 24.70 -19.63
CA ALA A 11 -62.57 25.58 -19.73
C ALA A 11 -61.41 25.12 -18.80
N ALA A 12 -61.74 24.71 -17.58
CA ALA A 12 -60.78 24.15 -16.62
C ALA A 12 -60.22 22.81 -17.10
N LEU A 13 -61.04 21.94 -17.69
CA LEU A 13 -60.62 20.67 -18.29
C LEU A 13 -59.72 20.89 -19.52
N LEU A 14 -60.05 21.80 -20.40
CA LEU A 14 -59.26 22.16 -21.57
C LEU A 14 -57.92 22.81 -21.16
N ALA A 15 -57.91 23.69 -20.16
CA ALA A 15 -56.69 24.28 -19.61
C ALA A 15 -55.82 23.22 -18.94
N GLY A 16 -56.40 22.25 -18.24
CA GLY A 16 -55.68 21.10 -17.69
C GLY A 16 -55.02 20.22 -18.76
N GLN A 17 -55.74 19.97 -19.87
CA GLN A 17 -55.18 19.18 -20.99
C GLN A 17 -54.04 19.89 -21.73
N THR A 18 -54.14 21.21 -21.91
CA THR A 18 -53.06 21.99 -22.53
C THR A 18 -51.83 22.08 -21.64
N LEU A 19 -51.98 22.20 -20.34
CA LEU A 19 -50.90 22.16 -19.37
C LEU A 19 -50.20 20.79 -19.31
N GLN A 20 -51.00 19.72 -19.39
CA GLN A 20 -50.46 18.35 -19.42
C GLN A 20 -49.67 18.10 -20.72
N ALA A 21 -50.21 18.50 -21.87
CA ALA A 21 -49.52 18.38 -23.16
C ALA A 21 -48.20 19.17 -23.19
N GLN A 22 -48.16 20.34 -22.58
CA GLN A 22 -46.93 21.14 -22.45
C GLN A 22 -45.87 20.46 -21.52
N ARG A 23 -46.31 19.85 -20.42
CA ARG A 23 -45.44 19.08 -19.53
C ARG A 23 -44.83 17.89 -20.25
N ASP A 24 -45.63 17.15 -21.02
CA ASP A 24 -45.20 15.99 -21.78
C ASP A 24 -44.16 16.36 -22.87
N ASP A 25 -44.26 17.55 -23.44
CA ASP A 25 -43.30 18.07 -24.43
C ASP A 25 -41.92 18.39 -23.80
N TRP A 26 -41.87 19.03 -22.61
CA TRP A 26 -40.61 19.29 -21.92
C TRP A 26 -39.90 18.00 -21.54
N GLN A 27 -40.59 17.05 -20.95
CA GLN A 27 -40.02 15.77 -20.55
C GLN A 27 -39.57 14.95 -21.77
N ARG A 28 -40.38 14.94 -22.85
CA ARG A 28 -40.02 14.26 -24.11
C ARG A 28 -38.69 14.79 -24.71
N MET A 29 -38.49 16.11 -24.70
CA MET A 29 -37.25 16.73 -25.16
C MET A 29 -36.07 16.33 -24.28
N VAL A 30 -36.21 16.24 -22.95
CA VAL A 30 -35.17 15.74 -22.04
C VAL A 30 -34.84 14.29 -22.31
N ASP A 31 -35.85 13.42 -22.47
CA ASP A 31 -35.69 11.99 -22.74
C ASP A 31 -34.98 11.73 -24.09
N GLN A 32 -35.24 12.60 -25.08
CA GLN A 32 -34.57 12.62 -26.38
C GLN A 32 -33.15 13.24 -26.33
N LYS A 33 -32.69 13.67 -25.13
CA LYS A 33 -31.39 14.34 -24.92
C LYS A 33 -31.19 15.65 -25.72
N ARG A 34 -32.29 16.31 -26.08
CA ARG A 34 -32.32 17.62 -26.79
C ARG A 34 -32.04 18.77 -25.81
N PHE A 35 -31.00 18.65 -24.99
CA PHE A 35 -30.71 19.53 -23.86
C PHE A 35 -30.49 20.99 -24.29
N ALA A 36 -29.83 21.22 -25.41
CA ALA A 36 -29.60 22.59 -25.89
C ALA A 36 -30.92 23.31 -26.24
N GLU A 37 -31.89 22.61 -26.81
CA GLU A 37 -33.19 23.15 -27.17
C GLU A 37 -34.05 23.43 -25.94
N VAL A 38 -34.02 22.52 -24.97
CA VAL A 38 -34.68 22.74 -23.65
C VAL A 38 -34.14 24.01 -23.00
N LEU A 39 -32.82 24.20 -22.98
CA LEU A 39 -32.23 25.41 -22.39
C LEU A 39 -32.49 26.67 -23.21
N ALA A 40 -32.55 26.60 -24.54
CA ALA A 40 -32.93 27.76 -25.38
C ALA A 40 -34.36 28.16 -25.10
N LEU A 41 -35.25 27.21 -24.99
CA LEU A 41 -36.69 27.45 -24.68
C LEU A 41 -36.86 27.99 -23.23
N ALA A 42 -36.12 27.46 -22.26
CA ALA A 42 -36.14 27.96 -20.88
C ALA A 42 -35.62 29.41 -20.80
N LYS A 43 -34.64 29.79 -21.58
CA LYS A 43 -34.10 31.16 -21.68
C LYS A 43 -35.09 32.15 -22.31
N SER A 44 -35.93 31.70 -23.25
CA SER A 44 -36.96 32.55 -23.87
C SER A 44 -38.10 32.84 -22.92
N HIS A 45 -38.19 32.12 -21.79
CA HIS A 45 -39.20 32.33 -20.74
C HIS A 45 -38.54 32.53 -19.36
N PRO A 46 -37.74 33.58 -19.15
CA PRO A 46 -36.92 33.75 -17.94
C PRO A 46 -37.70 33.80 -16.65
N ASP A 47 -38.92 34.32 -16.70
CA ASP A 47 -39.80 34.53 -15.54
C ASP A 47 -40.76 33.36 -15.29
N THR A 48 -40.56 32.23 -15.98
CA THR A 48 -41.44 31.08 -15.77
C THR A 48 -41.39 30.58 -14.33
N THR A 49 -42.56 30.25 -13.81
CA THR A 49 -42.78 29.59 -12.51
C THR A 49 -43.31 28.16 -12.72
N ASP A 50 -43.40 27.71 -13.96
CA ASP A 50 -43.86 26.34 -14.25
C ASP A 50 -42.84 25.31 -13.79
N PHE A 51 -43.29 24.39 -12.94
CA PHE A 51 -42.45 23.35 -12.39
C PHE A 51 -41.82 22.49 -13.48
N ALA A 52 -42.61 22.08 -14.48
CA ALA A 52 -42.13 21.17 -15.54
C ALA A 52 -41.02 21.81 -16.38
N ALA A 53 -41.19 23.09 -16.73
CA ALA A 53 -40.22 23.86 -17.50
C ALA A 53 -38.89 24.03 -16.73
N LEU A 54 -38.98 24.45 -15.45
CA LEU A 54 -37.83 24.68 -14.59
C LEU A 54 -37.11 23.36 -14.27
N TYR A 55 -37.87 22.31 -13.99
CA TYR A 55 -37.29 20.99 -13.67
C TYR A 55 -36.60 20.40 -14.90
N ALA A 56 -37.24 20.46 -16.09
CA ALA A 56 -36.62 20.02 -17.34
C ALA A 56 -35.35 20.82 -17.70
N ALA A 57 -35.33 22.13 -17.46
CA ALA A 57 -34.14 22.96 -17.64
C ALA A 57 -33.02 22.57 -16.69
N GLY A 58 -33.37 22.22 -15.44
CA GLY A 58 -32.43 21.64 -14.48
C GLY A 58 -31.84 20.33 -14.98
N GLN A 59 -32.67 19.39 -15.42
CA GLN A 59 -32.23 18.09 -15.97
C GLN A 59 -31.35 18.26 -17.22
N ALA A 60 -31.74 19.16 -18.14
CA ALA A 60 -30.95 19.47 -19.32
C ALA A 60 -29.58 20.05 -18.97
N SER A 61 -29.52 20.93 -17.95
CA SER A 61 -28.28 21.48 -17.44
C SER A 61 -27.38 20.41 -16.82
N GLU A 62 -27.94 19.47 -16.06
CA GLU A 62 -27.22 18.30 -15.54
C GLU A 62 -26.69 17.41 -16.66
N GLY A 63 -27.52 17.12 -17.67
CA GLY A 63 -27.11 16.35 -18.84
C GLY A 63 -25.92 16.96 -19.59
N LEU A 64 -25.73 18.27 -19.50
CA LEU A 64 -24.58 19.01 -20.02
C LEU A 64 -23.48 19.25 -18.94
N LEU A 65 -23.56 18.62 -17.78
CA LEU A 65 -22.63 18.76 -16.64
C LEU A 65 -22.53 20.20 -16.09
N LYS A 66 -23.54 21.06 -16.36
CA LYS A 66 -23.62 22.43 -15.86
C LYS A 66 -24.33 22.47 -14.51
N TYR A 67 -23.73 21.90 -13.50
CA TYR A 67 -24.38 21.69 -12.19
C TYR A 67 -24.80 22.98 -11.48
N ARG A 68 -24.06 24.09 -11.67
CA ARG A 68 -24.48 25.41 -11.12
C ARG A 68 -25.77 25.90 -11.73
N ASP A 69 -25.89 25.79 -13.05
CA ASP A 69 -27.13 26.21 -13.77
C ASP A 69 -28.29 25.28 -13.39
N ALA A 70 -28.05 23.97 -13.31
CA ALA A 70 -29.02 22.98 -12.87
C ALA A 70 -29.55 23.32 -11.49
N TYR A 71 -28.66 23.56 -10.52
CA TYR A 71 -29.01 23.93 -9.16
C TYR A 71 -29.84 25.22 -9.11
N HIS A 72 -29.48 26.22 -9.93
CA HIS A 72 -30.24 27.47 -10.03
C HIS A 72 -31.67 27.24 -10.54
N TYR A 73 -31.89 26.43 -11.57
CA TYR A 73 -33.21 26.07 -12.07
C TYR A 73 -34.01 25.30 -11.02
N TYR A 74 -33.46 24.29 -10.40
CA TYR A 74 -34.14 23.51 -9.36
C TYR A 74 -34.56 24.32 -8.15
N ARG A 75 -33.76 25.29 -7.71
CA ARG A 75 -34.13 26.19 -6.60
C ARG A 75 -35.33 27.09 -6.92
N ARG A 76 -35.57 27.38 -8.17
CA ARG A 76 -36.70 28.17 -8.64
C ARG A 76 -37.98 27.35 -8.78
N CYS A 77 -37.89 26.02 -8.78
CA CYS A 77 -39.07 25.18 -8.87
C CYS A 77 -40.03 25.43 -7.71
N PRO A 78 -41.34 25.64 -7.97
CA PRO A 78 -42.32 25.72 -6.91
C PRO A 78 -42.43 24.39 -6.18
N THR A 79 -42.44 24.42 -4.85
CA THR A 79 -42.54 23.25 -4.00
C THR A 79 -43.95 22.75 -3.88
N THR A 80 -44.41 21.93 -4.81
CA THR A 80 -45.67 21.18 -4.68
C THR A 80 -45.41 19.83 -4.01
N ASP A 81 -46.36 19.30 -3.24
CA ASP A 81 -46.13 18.09 -2.44
C ASP A 81 -45.85 16.83 -3.29
N SER A 82 -46.41 16.68 -4.49
CA SER A 82 -46.26 15.53 -5.36
C SER A 82 -44.85 15.45 -6.02
N ALA A 83 -44.27 16.59 -6.37
CA ALA A 83 -42.96 16.64 -7.05
C ALA A 83 -41.77 16.87 -6.08
N ARG A 84 -42.05 17.02 -4.79
CA ARG A 84 -41.08 17.47 -3.79
C ARG A 84 -39.95 16.45 -3.55
N THR A 85 -40.24 15.18 -3.63
CA THR A 85 -39.21 14.11 -3.44
C THR A 85 -38.16 14.14 -4.54
N GLU A 86 -38.58 14.14 -5.81
CA GLU A 86 -37.69 14.21 -6.96
C GLU A 86 -36.85 15.50 -6.98
N LEU A 87 -37.51 16.63 -6.64
CA LEU A 87 -36.82 17.91 -6.54
C LEU A 87 -35.77 17.93 -5.42
N LEU A 88 -36.08 17.38 -4.25
CA LEU A 88 -35.11 17.28 -3.14
C LEU A 88 -33.91 16.42 -3.52
N VAL A 89 -34.13 15.32 -4.23
CA VAL A 89 -33.06 14.46 -4.78
C VAL A 89 -32.16 15.25 -5.75
N ALA A 90 -32.76 15.98 -6.68
CA ALA A 90 -32.06 16.78 -7.68
C ALA A 90 -31.26 17.93 -7.03
N LEU A 91 -31.87 18.63 -6.06
CA LEU A 91 -31.22 19.68 -5.28
C LEU A 91 -30.05 19.15 -4.45
N ALA A 92 -30.24 18.03 -3.75
CA ALA A 92 -29.17 17.43 -2.96
C ALA A 92 -27.95 17.01 -3.84
N ARG A 93 -28.24 16.39 -4.98
CA ARG A 93 -27.22 15.95 -5.95
C ARG A 93 -26.45 17.12 -6.54
N THR A 94 -27.15 18.14 -7.00
CA THR A 94 -26.53 19.31 -7.63
C THR A 94 -25.81 20.21 -6.63
N ALA A 95 -26.36 20.40 -5.43
CA ALA A 95 -25.66 21.08 -4.34
C ALA A 95 -24.35 20.41 -3.98
N GLY A 96 -24.34 19.08 -3.85
CA GLY A 96 -23.13 18.30 -3.61
C GLY A 96 -22.11 18.42 -4.75
N ALA A 97 -22.56 18.43 -6.01
CA ALA A 97 -21.68 18.55 -7.17
C ALA A 97 -21.00 19.93 -7.28
N ILE A 98 -21.62 21.01 -6.76
CA ILE A 98 -21.05 22.38 -6.75
C ILE A 98 -20.34 22.73 -5.43
N GLY A 99 -20.22 21.77 -4.49
CA GLY A 99 -19.52 21.96 -3.23
C GLY A 99 -20.33 22.67 -2.14
N GLN A 100 -21.65 22.84 -2.32
CA GLN A 100 -22.55 23.36 -1.28
C GLN A 100 -22.97 22.24 -0.33
N THR A 101 -22.02 21.81 0.51
CA THR A 101 -22.16 20.63 1.37
C THR A 101 -23.31 20.74 2.37
N ASP A 102 -23.43 21.86 3.05
CA ASP A 102 -24.49 22.09 4.06
C ASP A 102 -25.90 22.06 3.46
N GLU A 103 -26.06 22.62 2.24
CA GLU A 103 -27.33 22.57 1.55
C GLU A 103 -27.64 21.15 1.04
N ALA A 104 -26.63 20.42 0.55
CA ALA A 104 -26.84 19.04 0.15
C ALA A 104 -27.30 18.17 1.32
N GLU A 105 -26.65 18.29 2.49
CA GLU A 105 -27.05 17.60 3.73
C GLU A 105 -28.49 17.98 4.11
N ARG A 106 -28.82 19.28 4.12
CA ARG A 106 -30.15 19.75 4.46
C ARG A 106 -31.23 19.15 3.57
N TYR A 107 -31.04 19.09 2.26
CA TYR A 107 -31.99 18.48 1.34
C TYR A 107 -32.13 16.96 1.55
N LEU A 108 -31.04 16.25 1.80
CA LEU A 108 -31.06 14.82 2.12
C LEU A 108 -31.78 14.54 3.44
N LEU A 109 -31.58 15.37 4.47
CA LEU A 109 -32.30 15.25 5.74
C LEU A 109 -33.79 15.56 5.59
N GLN A 110 -34.16 16.53 4.74
CA GLN A 110 -35.58 16.81 4.42
C GLN A 110 -36.22 15.62 3.68
N LEU A 111 -35.49 14.98 2.76
CA LEU A 111 -35.97 13.79 2.07
C LEU A 111 -36.22 12.65 3.07
N ARG A 112 -35.25 12.39 3.95
CA ARG A 112 -35.35 11.35 5.00
C ARG A 112 -36.47 11.66 6.02
N ALA A 113 -36.74 12.93 6.32
CA ALA A 113 -37.80 13.30 7.26
C ALA A 113 -39.21 12.92 6.75
N ARG A 114 -39.38 12.74 5.45
CA ARG A 114 -40.65 12.27 4.84
C ARG A 114 -40.82 10.76 5.01
N ASP A 115 -39.75 10.01 4.85
CA ASP A 115 -39.69 8.59 5.11
C ASP A 115 -38.33 8.24 5.73
N THR A 116 -38.34 7.89 7.00
CA THR A 116 -37.12 7.54 7.74
C THR A 116 -36.51 6.20 7.28
N ALA A 117 -37.29 5.34 6.60
CA ALA A 117 -36.88 4.08 6.05
C ALA A 117 -36.47 4.16 4.57
N ASP A 118 -36.64 5.33 3.93
CA ASP A 118 -36.26 5.52 2.53
C ASP A 118 -34.83 5.10 2.28
N PHE A 119 -34.69 4.07 1.44
CA PHE A 119 -33.39 3.46 1.12
C PHE A 119 -32.47 4.46 0.43
N TYR A 120 -33.03 5.22 -0.53
CA TYR A 120 -32.24 6.18 -1.29
C TYR A 120 -31.70 7.30 -0.41
N ALA A 121 -32.55 7.91 0.42
CA ALA A 121 -32.15 8.99 1.33
C ALA A 121 -31.07 8.54 2.31
N ASN A 122 -31.26 7.39 2.95
CA ASN A 122 -30.28 6.84 3.88
C ASN A 122 -28.97 6.49 3.17
N HIS A 123 -29.03 5.92 1.96
CA HIS A 123 -27.82 5.58 1.19
C HIS A 123 -27.04 6.84 0.73
N GLN A 124 -27.75 7.88 0.28
CA GLN A 124 -27.09 9.14 -0.09
C GLN A 124 -26.49 9.85 1.13
N LEU A 125 -27.14 9.82 2.28
CA LEU A 125 -26.58 10.35 3.53
C LEU A 125 -25.35 9.56 3.98
N ALA A 126 -25.38 8.23 3.91
CA ALA A 126 -24.22 7.42 4.22
C ALA A 126 -23.01 7.80 3.35
N ARG A 127 -23.21 7.87 2.02
CA ARG A 127 -22.17 8.29 1.07
C ARG A 127 -21.73 9.74 1.25
N PHE A 128 -22.65 10.61 1.65
CA PHE A 128 -22.33 12.01 1.92
C PHE A 128 -21.37 12.13 3.11
N TYR A 129 -21.70 11.50 4.24
CA TYR A 129 -20.87 11.53 5.43
C TYR A 129 -19.52 10.80 5.23
N ASP A 130 -19.51 9.70 4.48
CA ASP A 130 -18.28 9.01 4.11
C ASP A 130 -17.31 9.93 3.34
N ARG A 131 -17.80 10.70 2.36
CA ARG A 131 -17.00 11.68 1.62
C ARG A 131 -16.51 12.85 2.48
N GLN A 132 -17.26 13.22 3.49
CA GLN A 132 -16.87 14.28 4.45
C GLN A 132 -15.88 13.77 5.51
N GLY A 133 -15.60 12.46 5.53
CA GLY A 133 -14.75 11.83 6.55
C GLY A 133 -15.45 11.63 7.90
N ASP A 134 -16.78 11.88 7.98
CA ASP A 134 -17.57 11.54 9.16
C ASP A 134 -17.99 10.08 9.11
N THR A 135 -17.00 9.23 9.35
CA THR A 135 -17.15 7.78 9.23
C THR A 135 -18.15 7.21 10.24
N GLU A 136 -18.31 7.84 11.42
CA GLU A 136 -19.27 7.38 12.42
C GLU A 136 -20.72 7.53 11.93
N ARG A 137 -21.09 8.72 11.40
CA ARG A 137 -22.41 8.92 10.82
C ARG A 137 -22.62 8.07 9.58
N ALA A 138 -21.61 7.96 8.71
CA ALA A 138 -21.68 7.08 7.53
C ALA A 138 -22.00 5.63 7.94
N MET A 139 -21.27 5.08 8.92
CA MET A 139 -21.48 3.73 9.44
C MET A 139 -22.91 3.54 9.98
N ALA A 140 -23.40 4.47 10.78
CA ALA A 140 -24.74 4.38 11.35
C ALA A 140 -25.85 4.33 10.27
N TYR A 141 -25.67 5.05 9.16
CA TYR A 141 -26.61 4.97 8.03
C TYR A 141 -26.48 3.65 7.25
N TYR A 142 -25.25 3.16 7.03
CA TYR A 142 -25.04 1.86 6.37
C TYR A 142 -25.56 0.70 7.23
N GLU A 143 -25.38 0.72 8.55
CA GLU A 143 -25.94 -0.28 9.48
C GLU A 143 -27.48 -0.27 9.44
N LYS A 144 -28.10 0.90 9.37
CA LYS A 144 -29.55 1.01 9.24
C LYS A 144 -30.05 0.40 7.93
N LEU A 145 -29.34 0.63 6.82
CA LEU A 145 -29.65 0.02 5.53
C LEU A 145 -29.43 -1.51 5.57
N LEU A 146 -28.37 -1.95 6.19
CA LEU A 146 -28.07 -3.37 6.34
C LEU A 146 -29.11 -4.07 7.21
N ALA A 147 -29.68 -3.41 8.23
CA ALA A 147 -30.78 -3.95 9.02
C ALA A 147 -32.06 -4.19 8.20
N SER A 148 -32.28 -3.42 7.12
CA SER A 148 -33.42 -3.63 6.20
C SER A 148 -33.14 -4.64 5.09
N ASP A 149 -31.86 -4.88 4.76
CA ASP A 149 -31.40 -5.87 3.79
C ASP A 149 -30.14 -6.58 4.32
N PRO A 150 -30.32 -7.53 5.28
CA PRO A 150 -29.20 -8.14 6.02
C PRO A 150 -28.26 -9.00 5.18
N GLN A 151 -28.65 -9.36 3.97
CA GLN A 151 -27.85 -10.20 3.08
C GLN A 151 -27.21 -9.42 1.92
N ASN A 152 -27.15 -8.10 2.01
CA ASN A 152 -26.58 -7.26 0.98
C ASN A 152 -25.05 -7.13 1.14
N PRO A 153 -24.25 -7.81 0.31
CA PRO A 153 -22.80 -7.83 0.46
C PRO A 153 -22.14 -6.45 0.20
N VAL A 154 -22.83 -5.58 -0.56
CA VAL A 154 -22.34 -4.20 -0.79
C VAL A 154 -22.47 -3.36 0.48
N LEU A 155 -23.61 -3.49 1.17
CA LEU A 155 -23.83 -2.79 2.45
C LEU A 155 -22.92 -3.35 3.54
N MET A 156 -22.77 -4.68 3.64
CA MET A 156 -21.81 -5.31 4.54
C MET A 156 -20.39 -4.76 4.32
N ARG A 157 -19.93 -4.70 3.07
CA ARG A 157 -18.61 -4.15 2.75
C ARG A 157 -18.50 -2.69 3.17
N ASN A 158 -19.51 -1.86 2.93
CA ASN A 158 -19.48 -0.45 3.32
C ASN A 158 -19.41 -0.29 4.86
N VAL A 159 -20.15 -1.10 5.61
CA VAL A 159 -20.06 -1.15 7.08
C VAL A 159 -18.66 -1.58 7.52
N ALA A 160 -18.10 -2.62 6.90
CA ALA A 160 -16.76 -3.10 7.21
C ALA A 160 -15.67 -2.06 6.87
N ASP A 161 -15.80 -1.32 5.76
CA ASP A 161 -14.91 -0.21 5.39
C ASP A 161 -14.93 0.90 6.44
N CYS A 162 -16.12 1.30 6.89
CA CYS A 162 -16.28 2.28 7.97
C CYS A 162 -15.69 1.76 9.30
N ALA A 163 -15.98 0.50 9.67
CA ALA A 163 -15.44 -0.11 10.88
C ALA A 163 -13.91 -0.16 10.86
N ARG A 164 -13.31 -0.46 9.71
CA ARG A 164 -11.87 -0.43 9.51
C ARG A 164 -11.28 0.98 9.70
N GLN A 165 -11.91 2.00 9.14
CA GLN A 165 -11.48 3.40 9.29
C GLN A 165 -11.56 3.86 10.75
N LEU A 166 -12.59 3.42 11.49
CA LEU A 166 -12.78 3.70 12.92
C LEU A 166 -11.89 2.84 13.84
N GLY A 167 -11.04 1.99 13.28
CA GLY A 167 -10.18 1.09 14.06
C GLY A 167 -10.93 -0.05 14.77
N ARG A 168 -12.21 -0.30 14.44
CA ARG A 168 -13.04 -1.39 14.99
C ARG A 168 -12.70 -2.71 14.30
N LYS A 169 -11.47 -3.19 14.53
CA LYS A 169 -10.87 -4.31 13.79
C LYS A 169 -11.71 -5.59 13.77
N GLY A 170 -12.28 -5.97 14.92
CA GLY A 170 -13.10 -7.19 15.03
C GLY A 170 -14.38 -7.10 14.20
N VAL A 171 -15.08 -5.97 14.26
CA VAL A 171 -16.30 -5.72 13.45
C VAL A 171 -15.96 -5.77 11.97
N ALA A 172 -14.91 -5.06 11.54
CA ALA A 172 -14.49 -5.05 10.15
C ALA A 172 -14.20 -6.46 9.63
N MET A 173 -13.45 -7.27 10.41
CA MET A 173 -13.09 -8.63 10.02
C MET A 173 -14.33 -9.53 9.83
N VAL A 174 -15.22 -9.54 10.83
CA VAL A 174 -16.43 -10.37 10.77
C VAL A 174 -17.31 -9.97 9.60
N THR A 175 -17.56 -8.67 9.44
CA THR A 175 -18.48 -8.19 8.39
C THR A 175 -17.91 -8.38 6.97
N TYR A 176 -16.58 -8.25 6.76
CA TYR A 176 -15.96 -8.63 5.48
C TYR A 176 -16.08 -10.13 5.18
N MET A 177 -15.89 -10.98 6.20
CA MET A 177 -16.05 -12.43 6.04
C MET A 177 -17.50 -12.81 5.72
N GLU A 178 -18.49 -12.20 6.40
CA GLU A 178 -19.90 -12.38 6.10
C GLU A 178 -20.25 -11.98 4.67
N ALA A 179 -19.78 -10.82 4.22
CA ALA A 179 -19.97 -10.37 2.84
C ALA A 179 -19.43 -11.38 1.80
N PHE A 180 -18.26 -11.96 2.08
CA PHE A 180 -17.67 -12.98 1.22
C PHE A 180 -18.39 -14.34 1.30
N GLN A 181 -18.95 -14.70 2.46
CA GLN A 181 -19.74 -15.93 2.62
C GLN A 181 -21.08 -15.85 1.88
N VAL A 182 -21.74 -14.70 1.88
CA VAL A 182 -23.02 -14.46 1.18
C VAL A 182 -22.83 -14.56 -0.34
N GLU A 183 -21.80 -13.95 -0.87
CA GLU A 183 -21.50 -13.93 -2.31
C GLU A 183 -20.01 -14.23 -2.58
N PRO A 184 -19.58 -15.49 -2.54
CA PRO A 184 -18.17 -15.85 -2.80
C PRO A 184 -17.68 -15.46 -4.20
N GLU A 185 -18.60 -15.35 -5.18
CA GLU A 185 -18.34 -14.90 -6.54
C GLU A 185 -18.21 -13.36 -6.65
N ASN A 186 -18.53 -12.59 -5.61
CA ASN A 186 -18.38 -11.15 -5.64
C ASN A 186 -16.91 -10.74 -5.56
N ALA A 187 -16.31 -10.47 -6.70
CA ALA A 187 -14.89 -10.11 -6.80
C ALA A 187 -14.50 -8.87 -5.98
N LEU A 188 -15.42 -7.91 -5.81
CA LEU A 188 -15.15 -6.69 -5.02
C LEU A 188 -15.15 -6.99 -3.51
N ALA A 189 -16.09 -7.80 -3.03
CA ALA A 189 -16.13 -8.22 -1.64
C ALA A 189 -14.91 -9.08 -1.29
N ALA A 190 -14.57 -10.04 -2.15
CA ALA A 190 -13.37 -10.87 -2.00
C ALA A 190 -12.07 -10.05 -2.00
N ALA A 191 -11.94 -9.06 -2.90
CA ALA A 191 -10.76 -8.20 -2.96
C ALA A 191 -10.65 -7.30 -1.71
N ALA A 192 -11.77 -6.79 -1.19
CA ALA A 192 -11.79 -6.00 0.05
C ALA A 192 -11.37 -6.84 1.26
N LEU A 193 -11.92 -8.04 1.39
CA LEU A 193 -11.54 -8.99 2.43
C LEU A 193 -10.05 -9.35 2.35
N ALA A 194 -9.55 -9.73 1.16
CA ALA A 194 -8.14 -10.09 0.97
C ALA A 194 -7.20 -8.92 1.32
N ASN A 195 -7.52 -7.69 0.89
CA ASN A 195 -6.77 -6.49 1.28
C ASN A 195 -6.76 -6.29 2.79
N TYR A 196 -7.91 -6.49 3.44
CA TYR A 196 -8.00 -6.35 4.89
C TYR A 196 -7.15 -7.41 5.61
N MET A 197 -7.22 -8.67 5.18
CA MET A 197 -6.39 -9.75 5.72
C MET A 197 -4.89 -9.47 5.55
N LEU A 198 -4.47 -8.96 4.39
CA LEU A 198 -3.08 -8.54 4.16
C LEU A 198 -2.66 -7.41 5.11
N SER A 199 -3.52 -6.43 5.36
CA SER A 199 -3.24 -5.34 6.31
C SER A 199 -3.09 -5.83 7.76
N MET A 200 -3.72 -6.96 8.09
CA MET A 200 -3.63 -7.64 9.38
C MET A 200 -2.49 -8.68 9.44
N GLN A 201 -1.66 -8.77 8.40
CA GLN A 201 -0.57 -9.75 8.25
C GLN A 201 -1.05 -11.21 8.18
N LEU A 202 -2.30 -11.44 7.82
CA LEU A 202 -2.92 -12.76 7.63
C LEU A 202 -2.84 -13.15 6.15
N ALA A 203 -1.62 -13.32 5.65
CA ALA A 203 -1.36 -13.53 4.23
C ALA A 203 -1.86 -14.89 3.72
N ASP A 204 -1.87 -15.90 4.54
CA ASP A 204 -2.41 -17.23 4.27
C ASP A 204 -3.92 -17.19 3.99
N ILE A 205 -4.68 -16.50 4.84
CA ILE A 205 -6.12 -16.32 4.66
C ILE A 205 -6.41 -15.47 3.41
N ALA A 206 -5.62 -14.40 3.21
CA ALA A 206 -5.76 -13.57 2.01
C ALA A 206 -5.52 -14.37 0.72
N LEU A 207 -4.56 -15.30 0.73
CA LEU A 207 -4.28 -16.19 -0.40
C LEU A 207 -5.46 -17.12 -0.67
N GLU A 208 -6.02 -17.76 0.36
CA GLU A 208 -7.17 -18.64 0.23
C GLU A 208 -8.41 -17.92 -0.34
N VAL A 209 -8.71 -16.71 0.16
CA VAL A 209 -9.79 -15.86 -0.36
C VAL A 209 -9.57 -15.52 -1.82
N CYS A 210 -8.35 -15.13 -2.19
CA CYS A 210 -8.01 -14.80 -3.58
C CYS A 210 -8.13 -16.03 -4.49
N ASP A 211 -7.58 -17.17 -4.08
CA ASP A 211 -7.63 -18.41 -4.88
C ASP A 211 -9.07 -18.87 -5.11
N LYS A 212 -9.92 -18.82 -4.08
CA LYS A 212 -11.35 -19.13 -4.21
C LYS A 212 -12.07 -18.16 -5.14
N ALA A 213 -11.88 -16.85 -4.99
CA ALA A 213 -12.55 -15.86 -5.83
C ALA A 213 -12.05 -15.88 -7.29
N LEU A 214 -10.79 -16.23 -7.52
CA LEU A 214 -10.21 -16.35 -8.85
C LEU A 214 -10.74 -17.57 -9.63
N THR A 215 -11.36 -18.55 -8.98
CA THR A 215 -12.07 -19.63 -9.68
C THR A 215 -13.27 -19.09 -10.50
N TYR A 216 -13.92 -18.04 -10.00
CA TYR A 216 -15.03 -17.36 -10.66
C TYR A 216 -14.56 -16.27 -11.62
N HIS A 217 -13.49 -15.54 -11.23
CA HIS A 217 -12.98 -14.38 -11.98
C HIS A 217 -11.46 -14.48 -12.25
N PRO A 218 -11.00 -15.41 -13.10
CA PRO A 218 -9.56 -15.71 -13.28
C PRO A 218 -8.71 -14.50 -13.71
N ARG A 219 -9.32 -13.53 -14.41
CA ARG A 219 -8.64 -12.33 -14.93
C ARG A 219 -8.82 -11.07 -14.06
N HIS A 220 -9.45 -11.17 -12.88
CA HIS A 220 -9.70 -10.00 -12.06
C HIS A 220 -8.40 -9.45 -11.46
N ARG A 221 -7.96 -8.29 -11.97
CA ARG A 221 -6.64 -7.71 -11.68
C ARG A 221 -6.39 -7.48 -10.18
N ALA A 222 -7.37 -6.94 -9.45
CA ALA A 222 -7.18 -6.67 -8.01
C ALA A 222 -7.00 -7.95 -7.19
N LEU A 223 -7.75 -9.01 -7.48
CA LEU A 223 -7.59 -10.31 -6.81
C LEU A 223 -6.23 -10.93 -7.11
N ARG A 224 -5.77 -10.86 -8.38
CA ARG A 224 -4.44 -11.36 -8.76
C ARG A 224 -3.32 -10.56 -8.08
N ARG A 225 -3.45 -9.22 -7.97
CA ARG A 225 -2.50 -8.41 -7.21
C ARG A 225 -2.46 -8.79 -5.74
N ASN A 226 -3.63 -8.94 -5.11
CA ASN A 226 -3.72 -9.37 -3.71
C ASN A 226 -3.13 -10.77 -3.50
N ARG A 227 -3.36 -11.69 -4.43
CA ARG A 227 -2.71 -13.00 -4.46
C ARG A 227 -1.20 -12.90 -4.50
N GLY A 228 -0.67 -12.05 -5.40
CA GLY A 228 0.76 -11.77 -5.49
C GLY A 228 1.34 -11.19 -4.20
N MET A 229 0.62 -10.25 -3.57
CA MET A 229 1.01 -9.67 -2.28
C MET A 229 1.00 -10.72 -1.15
N ALA A 230 0.01 -11.60 -1.11
CA ALA A 230 -0.06 -12.69 -0.14
C ALA A 230 1.14 -13.64 -0.29
N LEU A 231 1.42 -14.10 -1.51
CA LEU A 231 2.58 -14.94 -1.81
C LEU A 231 3.89 -14.26 -1.43
N PHE A 232 4.03 -12.96 -1.75
CA PHE A 232 5.21 -12.18 -1.39
C PHE A 232 5.38 -12.10 0.15
N SER A 233 4.32 -11.81 0.88
CA SER A 233 4.33 -11.71 2.35
C SER A 233 4.67 -13.05 3.03
N MET A 234 4.32 -14.17 2.39
CA MET A 234 4.67 -15.52 2.82
C MET A 234 6.10 -15.94 2.43
N GLY A 235 6.86 -15.09 1.73
CA GLY A 235 8.21 -15.40 1.24
C GLY A 235 8.24 -16.26 -0.03
N ALA A 236 7.11 -16.55 -0.64
CA ALA A 236 7.01 -17.33 -1.89
C ALA A 236 7.33 -16.44 -3.12
N TYR A 237 8.54 -15.88 -3.14
CA TYR A 237 8.94 -14.84 -4.09
C TYR A 237 8.86 -15.28 -5.55
N LEU A 238 9.22 -16.52 -5.88
CA LEU A 238 9.11 -17.07 -7.25
C LEU A 238 7.65 -17.11 -7.74
N ALA A 239 6.74 -17.53 -6.87
CA ALA A 239 5.32 -17.57 -7.22
C ALA A 239 4.75 -16.14 -7.34
N ALA A 240 5.15 -15.23 -6.47
CA ALA A 240 4.78 -13.83 -6.54
C ALA A 240 5.29 -13.18 -7.84
N ASP A 241 6.56 -13.40 -8.22
CA ASP A 241 7.13 -12.90 -9.49
C ASP A 241 6.33 -13.38 -10.70
N SER A 242 5.97 -14.68 -10.75
CA SER A 242 5.14 -15.23 -11.82
C SER A 242 3.79 -14.52 -11.95
N VAL A 243 3.14 -14.20 -10.83
CA VAL A 243 1.86 -13.47 -10.82
C VAL A 243 2.04 -12.04 -11.36
N TYR A 244 3.07 -11.33 -10.88
CA TYR A 244 3.33 -9.96 -11.31
C TYR A 244 3.84 -9.87 -12.74
N ALA A 245 4.67 -10.83 -13.19
CA ALA A 245 5.10 -10.92 -14.58
C ALA A 245 3.90 -11.07 -15.54
N ALA A 246 2.92 -11.91 -15.19
CA ALA A 246 1.69 -12.04 -15.95
C ALA A 246 0.86 -10.75 -15.97
N LEU A 247 0.72 -10.04 -14.83
CA LEU A 247 0.01 -8.75 -14.75
C LEU A 247 0.71 -7.67 -15.60
N LEU A 248 2.03 -7.60 -15.55
CA LEU A 248 2.83 -6.68 -16.36
C LEU A 248 2.70 -6.97 -17.86
N SER A 249 2.71 -8.23 -18.27
CA SER A 249 2.52 -8.63 -19.67
C SER A 249 1.13 -8.28 -20.22
N GLU A 250 0.13 -8.18 -19.34
CA GLU A 250 -1.23 -7.73 -19.64
C GLU A 250 -1.40 -6.19 -19.56
N GLY A 251 -0.30 -5.45 -19.33
CA GLY A 251 -0.29 -3.99 -19.28
C GLY A 251 -0.76 -3.40 -17.95
N ASP A 252 -0.72 -4.16 -16.83
CA ASP A 252 -0.96 -3.58 -15.50
C ASP A 252 0.30 -2.87 -14.99
N SER A 253 0.36 -1.57 -15.17
CA SER A 253 1.41 -0.68 -14.69
C SER A 253 1.03 0.05 -13.38
N SER A 254 0.12 -0.51 -12.59
CA SER A 254 -0.24 0.08 -11.29
C SER A 254 0.96 0.08 -10.33
N GLN A 255 1.02 1.08 -9.45
CA GLN A 255 2.08 1.22 -8.45
C GLN A 255 2.33 -0.06 -7.63
N LEU A 256 1.25 -0.76 -7.24
CA LEU A 256 1.36 -2.02 -6.52
C LEU A 256 2.02 -3.11 -7.36
N THR A 257 1.66 -3.22 -8.65
CA THR A 257 2.24 -4.22 -9.56
C THR A 257 3.71 -3.93 -9.82
N LEU A 258 4.08 -2.67 -10.05
CA LEU A 258 5.48 -2.26 -10.25
C LEU A 258 6.31 -2.51 -8.99
N LYS A 259 5.82 -2.07 -7.84
CA LYS A 259 6.51 -2.22 -6.55
C LYS A 259 6.74 -3.70 -6.21
N TYR A 260 5.67 -4.48 -6.10
CA TYR A 260 5.79 -5.88 -5.65
C TYR A 260 6.40 -6.78 -6.72
N GLY A 261 6.19 -6.50 -8.00
CA GLY A 261 6.89 -7.18 -9.10
C GLY A 261 8.40 -6.92 -9.05
N GLY A 262 8.82 -5.68 -8.85
CA GLY A 262 10.23 -5.32 -8.66
C GLY A 262 10.82 -5.94 -7.41
N CYS A 263 10.11 -5.90 -6.28
CA CYS A 263 10.53 -6.55 -5.04
C CYS A 263 10.67 -8.07 -5.20
N ALA A 264 9.71 -8.74 -5.83
CA ALA A 264 9.76 -10.18 -6.06
C ALA A 264 10.97 -10.57 -6.92
N ARG A 265 11.24 -9.86 -8.00
CA ARG A 265 12.44 -10.04 -8.83
C ARG A 265 13.72 -9.81 -8.07
N TYR A 266 13.77 -8.81 -7.21
CA TYR A 266 14.93 -8.58 -6.34
C TYR A 266 15.20 -9.79 -5.45
N TYR A 267 14.19 -10.32 -4.76
CA TYR A 267 14.34 -11.46 -3.85
C TYR A 267 14.57 -12.80 -4.57
N THR A 268 14.23 -12.91 -5.86
CA THR A 268 14.59 -14.06 -6.70
C THR A 268 15.99 -13.92 -7.33
N GLY A 269 16.70 -12.81 -7.06
CA GLY A 269 18.05 -12.58 -7.56
C GLY A 269 18.16 -11.94 -8.94
N HIS A 270 17.03 -11.62 -9.59
CA HIS A 270 16.98 -10.98 -10.90
C HIS A 270 17.12 -9.45 -10.78
N PHE A 271 18.27 -8.99 -10.25
CA PHE A 271 18.48 -7.59 -9.89
C PHE A 271 18.37 -6.64 -11.09
N MET A 272 18.88 -7.03 -12.27
CA MET A 272 18.80 -6.22 -13.48
C MET A 272 17.36 -5.99 -13.93
N ASP A 273 16.51 -7.02 -13.83
CA ASP A 273 15.09 -6.95 -14.22
C ASP A 273 14.24 -6.26 -13.14
N ALA A 274 14.72 -6.25 -11.90
CA ALA A 274 14.05 -5.56 -10.79
C ALA A 274 14.19 -4.03 -10.90
N ILE A 275 15.34 -3.53 -11.39
CA ILE A 275 15.66 -2.09 -11.43
C ILE A 275 14.58 -1.28 -12.15
N PRO A 276 14.20 -1.54 -13.42
CA PRO A 276 13.24 -0.71 -14.12
C PRO A 276 11.85 -0.68 -13.46
N LEU A 277 11.44 -1.76 -12.82
CA LEU A 277 10.18 -1.82 -12.09
C LEU A 277 10.23 -0.99 -10.79
N LEU A 278 11.33 -1.13 -10.04
CA LEU A 278 11.54 -0.37 -8.82
C LEU A 278 11.77 1.11 -9.10
N GLU A 279 12.40 1.49 -10.23
CA GLU A 279 12.51 2.88 -10.67
C GLU A 279 11.14 3.49 -10.94
N SER A 280 10.30 2.81 -11.73
CA SER A 280 8.94 3.29 -12.00
C SER A 280 8.09 3.35 -10.72
N ALA A 281 8.27 2.41 -9.79
CA ALA A 281 7.62 2.46 -8.48
C ALA A 281 8.13 3.65 -7.64
N TYR A 282 9.43 3.93 -7.67
CA TYR A 282 10.04 5.06 -6.97
C TYR A 282 9.59 6.41 -7.54
N GLU A 283 9.47 6.54 -8.87
CA GLU A 283 8.93 7.74 -9.52
C GLU A 283 7.50 8.06 -9.09
N GLY A 284 6.69 7.02 -8.86
CA GLY A 284 5.32 7.19 -8.38
C GLY A 284 5.22 7.50 -6.87
N ASP A 285 6.16 7.01 -6.07
CA ASP A 285 6.25 7.30 -4.63
C ASP A 285 7.73 7.34 -4.17
N THR A 286 8.28 8.54 -4.13
CA THR A 286 9.66 8.80 -3.70
C THR A 286 9.86 8.68 -2.18
N SER A 287 8.79 8.45 -1.42
CA SER A 287 8.81 8.27 0.03
C SER A 287 8.76 6.81 0.48
N ALA A 288 8.60 5.87 -0.46
CA ALA A 288 8.57 4.44 -0.19
C ALA A 288 9.96 3.92 0.23
N ILE A 289 10.19 3.80 1.53
CA ILE A 289 11.48 3.40 2.12
C ILE A 289 11.95 2.05 1.61
N ASP A 290 11.05 1.07 1.54
CA ASP A 290 11.33 -0.27 1.05
C ASP A 290 11.78 -0.27 -0.43
N VAL A 291 11.16 0.54 -1.27
CA VAL A 291 11.57 0.73 -2.66
C VAL A 291 12.96 1.38 -2.74
N CYS A 292 13.20 2.44 -1.95
CA CYS A 292 14.52 3.08 -1.89
C CYS A 292 15.63 2.09 -1.51
N LEU A 293 15.39 1.25 -0.50
CA LEU A 293 16.36 0.26 -0.03
C LEU A 293 16.63 -0.83 -1.07
N LEU A 294 15.59 -1.41 -1.66
CA LEU A 294 15.73 -2.49 -2.63
C LEU A 294 16.29 -2.01 -3.97
N LEU A 295 15.85 -0.85 -4.47
CA LEU A 295 16.42 -0.23 -5.66
C LEU A 295 17.89 0.13 -5.44
N GLY A 296 18.22 0.75 -4.30
CA GLY A 296 19.59 1.07 -3.94
C GLY A 296 20.46 -0.17 -3.87
N SER A 297 19.97 -1.26 -3.24
CA SER A 297 20.71 -2.53 -3.18
C SER A 297 20.87 -3.17 -4.57
N ALA A 298 19.84 -3.14 -5.42
CA ALA A 298 19.93 -3.67 -6.78
C ALA A 298 20.98 -2.90 -7.62
N LEU A 299 20.94 -1.57 -7.57
CA LEU A 299 21.93 -0.71 -8.25
C LEU A 299 23.35 -0.91 -7.71
N GLY A 300 23.52 -1.03 -6.39
CA GLY A 300 24.79 -1.30 -5.75
C GLY A 300 25.40 -2.64 -6.15
N ARG A 301 24.56 -3.64 -6.45
CA ARG A 301 24.96 -4.96 -6.91
C ARG A 301 25.30 -5.02 -8.40
N THR A 302 24.80 -4.06 -9.19
CA THR A 302 24.93 -4.06 -10.66
C THR A 302 25.97 -3.06 -11.14
N TYR A 303 25.61 -1.79 -11.32
CA TYR A 303 26.48 -0.84 -12.01
C TYR A 303 26.50 0.58 -11.43
N ASP A 304 25.48 1.04 -10.71
CA ASP A 304 25.38 2.43 -10.26
C ASP A 304 25.43 2.57 -8.73
N ARG A 305 26.65 2.41 -8.20
CA ARG A 305 26.89 2.51 -6.76
C ARG A 305 26.66 3.91 -6.20
N ARG A 306 26.94 4.95 -7.02
CA ARG A 306 26.74 6.34 -6.59
C ARG A 306 25.27 6.63 -6.33
N ARG A 307 24.40 6.21 -7.24
CA ARG A 307 22.96 6.34 -7.10
C ARG A 307 22.41 5.45 -5.98
N ALA A 308 23.00 4.26 -5.78
CA ALA A 308 22.67 3.40 -4.66
C ALA A 308 22.85 4.10 -3.31
N PHE A 309 24.00 4.77 -3.09
CA PHE A 309 24.24 5.52 -1.86
C PHE A 309 23.24 6.68 -1.68
N SER A 310 22.93 7.43 -2.73
CA SER A 310 21.92 8.49 -2.70
C SER A 310 20.53 7.96 -2.27
N LEU A 311 20.14 6.78 -2.73
CA LEU A 311 18.88 6.14 -2.31
C LEU A 311 18.92 5.66 -0.86
N PHE A 312 20.07 5.16 -0.39
CA PHE A 312 20.25 4.81 1.02
C PHE A 312 20.19 6.04 1.94
N ASP A 313 20.78 7.16 1.54
CA ASP A 313 20.70 8.42 2.28
C ASP A 313 19.27 8.96 2.31
N ARG A 314 18.54 8.80 1.20
CA ARG A 314 17.11 9.14 1.13
C ARG A 314 16.28 8.25 2.06
N ALA A 315 16.50 6.93 2.04
CA ALA A 315 15.81 5.98 2.92
C ALA A 315 16.07 6.33 4.39
N GLU A 316 17.31 6.63 4.76
CA GLU A 316 17.69 7.01 6.13
C GLU A 316 16.99 8.28 6.59
N ALA A 317 16.91 9.30 5.71
CA ALA A 317 16.23 10.57 6.01
C ALA A 317 14.71 10.41 6.21
N LEU A 318 14.09 9.42 5.57
CA LEU A 318 12.66 9.13 5.67
C LEU A 318 12.31 8.17 6.82
N MET A 319 13.29 7.38 7.25
CA MET A 319 13.10 6.30 8.21
C MET A 319 12.88 6.84 9.63
N GLN A 320 11.84 6.36 10.30
CA GLN A 320 11.82 6.40 11.76
C GLN A 320 12.70 5.28 12.32
N PRO A 321 13.31 5.46 13.52
CA PRO A 321 14.16 4.44 14.11
C PRO A 321 13.43 3.09 14.25
N ALA A 322 13.79 2.15 13.40
CA ALA A 322 13.29 0.78 13.40
C ALA A 322 14.47 -0.18 13.24
N PRO A 323 14.81 -0.98 14.27
CA PRO A 323 16.01 -1.80 14.26
C PRO A 323 16.20 -2.65 13.00
N ALA A 324 15.14 -3.31 12.55
CA ALA A 324 15.19 -4.18 11.37
C ALA A 324 15.51 -3.43 10.07
N LEU A 325 14.94 -2.24 9.88
CA LEU A 325 15.20 -1.40 8.70
C LEU A 325 16.60 -0.79 8.76
N THR A 326 17.03 -0.36 9.94
CA THR A 326 18.41 0.15 10.17
C THR A 326 19.44 -0.93 9.87
N ASP A 327 19.23 -2.16 10.34
CA ASP A 327 20.11 -3.30 10.06
C ASP A 327 20.16 -3.61 8.55
N MET A 328 19.01 -3.56 7.88
CA MET A 328 18.93 -3.79 6.43
C MET A 328 19.68 -2.70 5.65
N LEU A 329 19.48 -1.44 5.99
CA LEU A 329 20.19 -0.30 5.38
C LEU A 329 21.70 -0.41 5.59
N THR A 330 22.15 -0.66 6.83
CA THR A 330 23.56 -0.80 7.18
C THR A 330 24.19 -1.96 6.40
N ARG A 331 23.49 -3.08 6.29
CA ARG A 331 23.93 -4.22 5.51
C ARG A 331 24.04 -3.91 4.02
N PHE A 332 23.06 -3.24 3.43
CA PHE A 332 23.10 -2.89 2.01
C PHE A 332 24.19 -1.88 1.69
N ARG A 333 24.45 -0.92 2.58
CA ARG A 333 25.61 -0.02 2.47
C ARG A 333 26.93 -0.81 2.53
N ALA A 334 27.06 -1.72 3.47
CA ALA A 334 28.26 -2.54 3.61
C ALA A 334 28.51 -3.37 2.34
N GLU A 335 27.51 -4.08 1.84
CA GLU A 335 27.60 -4.87 0.61
C GLU A 335 27.94 -3.99 -0.62
N THR A 336 27.46 -2.75 -0.66
CA THR A 336 27.77 -1.82 -1.75
C THR A 336 29.20 -1.29 -1.66
N PHE A 337 29.71 -0.97 -0.45
CA PHE A 337 31.12 -0.59 -0.23
C PHE A 337 32.07 -1.75 -0.57
N GLU A 338 31.71 -2.98 -0.20
CA GLU A 338 32.49 -4.17 -0.52
C GLU A 338 32.68 -4.31 -2.02
N ARG A 339 31.60 -4.18 -2.81
CA ARG A 339 31.62 -4.25 -4.27
C ARG A 339 32.31 -3.06 -4.93
N ASP A 340 32.36 -1.91 -4.25
CA ASP A 340 33.09 -0.72 -4.69
C ASP A 340 34.58 -0.78 -4.34
N GLY A 341 35.04 -1.87 -3.72
CA GLY A 341 36.44 -2.05 -3.32
C GLY A 341 36.80 -1.33 -2.02
N GLN A 342 35.85 -0.64 -1.36
CA GLN A 342 36.06 0.07 -0.11
C GLN A 342 35.90 -0.85 1.10
N LYS A 343 36.74 -1.88 1.17
CA LYS A 343 36.63 -2.99 2.15
C LYS A 343 36.65 -2.50 3.58
N GLU A 344 37.49 -1.53 3.94
CA GLU A 344 37.56 -1.00 5.31
C GLU A 344 36.25 -0.38 5.77
N ARG A 345 35.52 0.32 4.88
CA ARG A 345 34.20 0.90 5.19
C ARG A 345 33.14 -0.20 5.33
N SER A 346 33.18 -1.18 4.44
CA SER A 346 32.31 -2.35 4.51
C SER A 346 32.48 -3.10 5.83
N ASP A 347 33.74 -3.39 6.20
CA ASP A 347 34.08 -4.14 7.40
C ASP A 347 33.69 -3.41 8.68
N ALA A 348 33.82 -2.07 8.73
CA ALA A 348 33.36 -1.28 9.86
C ALA A 348 31.85 -1.43 10.10
N LEU A 349 31.07 -1.41 9.02
CA LEU A 349 29.60 -1.60 9.10
C LEU A 349 29.20 -3.04 9.45
N TYR A 350 29.90 -4.04 8.89
CA TYR A 350 29.68 -5.45 9.27
C TYR A 350 30.05 -5.70 10.73
N TYR A 351 31.14 -5.09 11.20
CA TYR A 351 31.57 -5.18 12.58
C TYR A 351 30.55 -4.56 13.54
N GLN A 352 30.00 -3.40 13.18
CA GLN A 352 28.91 -2.78 13.92
C GLN A 352 27.71 -3.72 14.02
N LEU A 353 27.24 -4.26 12.91
CA LEU A 353 26.08 -5.18 12.88
C LEU A 353 26.36 -6.47 13.67
N TRP A 354 27.59 -6.98 13.62
CA TRP A 354 27.96 -8.15 14.42
C TRP A 354 27.92 -7.82 15.92
N THR A 355 28.51 -6.72 16.35
CA THR A 355 28.55 -6.34 17.77
C THR A 355 27.17 -6.02 18.34
N GLU A 356 26.31 -5.36 17.57
CA GLU A 356 24.96 -4.96 18.01
C GLU A 356 23.95 -6.11 17.93
N ARG A 357 24.11 -7.04 17.00
CA ARG A 357 23.10 -8.07 16.66
C ARG A 357 23.60 -9.51 16.78
N ASN A 358 24.84 -9.72 17.16
CA ASN A 358 25.49 -11.04 17.24
C ASN A 358 25.39 -11.87 15.93
N ARG A 359 25.55 -11.20 14.77
CA ARG A 359 25.47 -11.78 13.43
C ARG A 359 26.80 -12.41 13.03
N PHE A 360 27.03 -13.66 13.44
CA PHE A 360 28.27 -14.40 13.16
C PHE A 360 28.60 -14.55 11.67
N ASP A 361 27.58 -14.66 10.81
CA ASP A 361 27.76 -14.70 9.34
C ASP A 361 28.53 -13.48 8.81
N LEU A 362 28.31 -12.31 9.42
CA LEU A 362 29.00 -11.07 9.04
C LEU A 362 30.46 -11.07 9.53
N LEU A 363 30.71 -11.62 10.70
CA LEU A 363 32.08 -11.79 11.19
C LEU A 363 32.87 -12.73 10.27
N GLY A 364 32.24 -13.79 9.74
CA GLY A 364 32.83 -14.66 8.75
C GLY A 364 33.26 -13.93 7.47
N ARG A 365 32.42 -13.01 6.96
CA ARG A 365 32.76 -12.16 5.81
C ARG A 365 33.94 -11.24 6.09
N ILE A 366 33.97 -10.60 7.25
CA ILE A 366 35.12 -9.77 7.64
C ILE A 366 36.40 -10.64 7.67
N TRP A 367 36.34 -11.83 8.27
CA TRP A 367 37.47 -12.74 8.34
C TRP A 367 37.98 -13.15 6.94
N GLU A 368 37.10 -13.43 5.99
CA GLU A 368 37.47 -13.71 4.60
C GLU A 368 38.24 -12.55 3.96
N HIS A 369 37.91 -11.31 4.25
CA HIS A 369 38.62 -10.12 3.75
C HIS A 369 40.07 -10.03 4.31
N TYR A 370 40.31 -10.53 5.52
CA TYR A 370 41.62 -10.47 6.19
C TYR A 370 42.40 -11.80 6.18
N ASN A 371 42.05 -12.73 5.30
CA ASN A 371 42.68 -14.02 5.20
C ASN A 371 43.76 -14.12 4.08
N ASP A 372 44.21 -12.98 3.57
CA ASP A 372 45.28 -12.90 2.57
C ASP A 372 46.66 -12.86 3.26
N THR A 373 47.36 -14.02 3.24
CA THR A 373 48.66 -14.17 3.88
C THR A 373 49.76 -13.40 3.18
N GLU A 374 49.74 -13.28 1.82
CA GLU A 374 50.74 -12.53 1.09
C GLU A 374 50.64 -11.01 1.34
N ARG A 375 49.46 -10.52 1.46
CA ARG A 375 49.21 -9.10 1.83
C ARG A 375 49.65 -8.85 3.26
N ALA A 376 49.39 -9.77 4.18
CA ALA A 376 49.80 -9.66 5.57
C ALA A 376 51.33 -9.60 5.76
N GLU A 377 52.10 -10.21 4.84
CA GLU A 377 53.57 -10.12 4.88
C GLU A 377 54.10 -8.78 4.44
N LYS A 378 53.32 -7.99 3.64
CA LYS A 378 53.74 -6.73 3.02
C LYS A 378 53.15 -5.51 3.72
N ASP A 379 52.04 -5.67 4.46
CA ASP A 379 51.26 -4.58 5.06
C ASP A 379 51.02 -4.88 6.56
N GLU A 380 51.78 -4.23 7.44
CA GLU A 380 51.69 -4.44 8.88
C GLU A 380 50.33 -4.04 9.46
N ALA A 381 49.70 -3.00 8.91
CA ALA A 381 48.35 -2.60 9.37
C ALA A 381 47.29 -3.66 9.00
N TYR A 382 47.39 -4.22 7.82
CA TYR A 382 46.58 -5.38 7.40
C TYR A 382 46.84 -6.59 8.28
N ALA A 383 48.14 -6.92 8.54
CA ALA A 383 48.52 -8.04 9.38
C ALA A 383 47.93 -7.90 10.83
N ARG A 384 47.96 -6.72 11.41
CA ARG A 384 47.36 -6.47 12.73
C ARG A 384 45.85 -6.72 12.72
N ARG A 385 45.13 -6.25 11.73
CA ARG A 385 43.69 -6.50 11.57
C ARG A 385 43.42 -7.99 11.35
N SER A 386 44.18 -8.64 10.48
CA SER A 386 44.09 -10.10 10.21
C SER A 386 44.23 -10.90 11.50
N ARG A 387 45.22 -10.61 12.34
CA ARG A 387 45.43 -11.26 13.64
C ARG A 387 44.24 -11.09 14.56
N PHE A 388 43.76 -9.86 14.72
CA PHE A 388 42.60 -9.58 15.56
C PHE A 388 41.34 -10.32 15.10
N ILE A 389 41.03 -10.24 13.81
CA ILE A 389 39.81 -10.85 13.26
C ILE A 389 39.89 -12.37 13.30
N THR A 390 41.08 -12.95 13.07
CA THR A 390 41.24 -14.42 13.13
C THR A 390 41.06 -14.94 14.56
N VAL A 391 41.62 -14.26 15.57
CA VAL A 391 41.43 -14.61 16.98
C VAL A 391 39.96 -14.48 17.37
N LEU A 392 39.32 -13.37 16.99
CA LEU A 392 37.93 -13.12 17.28
C LEU A 392 37.01 -14.16 16.62
N PHE A 393 37.21 -14.43 15.34
CA PHE A 393 36.44 -15.42 14.58
C PHE A 393 36.62 -16.83 15.17
N ALA A 394 37.84 -17.23 15.53
CA ALA A 394 38.10 -18.52 16.16
C ALA A 394 37.39 -18.65 17.52
N THR A 395 37.38 -17.58 18.31
CA THR A 395 36.71 -17.55 19.61
C THR A 395 35.20 -17.76 19.45
N GLU A 396 34.57 -17.00 18.59
CA GLU A 396 33.13 -17.06 18.33
C GLU A 396 32.74 -18.40 17.63
N TYR A 397 33.58 -18.89 16.72
CA TYR A 397 33.35 -20.17 16.06
C TYR A 397 33.37 -21.36 17.04
N LEU A 398 34.27 -21.36 18.01
CA LEU A 398 34.32 -22.38 19.05
C LEU A 398 33.12 -22.37 20.00
N ALA A 399 32.38 -21.26 20.08
CA ALA A 399 31.15 -21.17 20.85
C ALA A 399 29.95 -21.80 20.12
N ARG A 400 30.07 -22.13 18.82
CA ARG A 400 28.97 -22.68 18.02
C ARG A 400 28.82 -24.21 18.21
N PRO A 401 27.53 -24.72 18.12
CA PRO A 401 27.27 -26.14 18.34
C PRO A 401 27.75 -27.03 17.20
N LYS A 402 27.79 -26.54 15.95
CA LYS A 402 28.27 -27.26 14.77
C LYS A 402 29.60 -26.68 14.33
N ARG A 403 30.60 -27.52 14.18
CA ARG A 403 31.96 -27.13 13.84
C ARG A 403 32.51 -28.04 12.73
N ASP A 404 33.16 -27.42 11.75
CA ASP A 404 33.85 -28.15 10.67
C ASP A 404 35.29 -28.41 11.05
N ALA A 405 35.72 -29.67 10.97
CA ALA A 405 37.07 -30.10 11.38
C ALA A 405 38.16 -29.47 10.49
N LYS A 406 37.89 -29.26 9.20
CA LYS A 406 38.85 -28.65 8.27
C LYS A 406 39.07 -27.19 8.62
N LEU A 407 38.00 -26.46 8.88
CA LEU A 407 38.07 -25.05 9.28
C LEU A 407 38.80 -24.91 10.63
N MET A 408 38.54 -25.78 11.59
CA MET A 408 39.24 -25.79 12.88
C MET A 408 40.73 -26.02 12.70
N SER A 409 41.13 -27.00 11.86
CA SER A 409 42.52 -27.26 11.54
C SER A 409 43.19 -26.06 10.85
N PHE A 410 42.50 -25.43 9.93
CA PHE A 410 42.98 -24.22 9.25
C PHE A 410 43.19 -23.06 10.24
N LEU A 411 42.20 -22.76 11.10
CA LEU A 411 42.32 -21.73 12.13
C LEU A 411 43.49 -22.00 13.08
N ASN A 412 43.65 -23.25 13.50
CA ASN A 412 44.80 -23.65 14.35
C ASN A 412 46.13 -23.39 13.63
N THR A 413 46.24 -23.67 12.34
CA THR A 413 47.43 -23.39 11.53
C THR A 413 47.72 -21.90 11.46
N GLN A 414 46.72 -21.06 11.30
CA GLN A 414 46.87 -19.60 11.29
C GLN A 414 47.34 -19.08 12.68
N LEU A 415 46.74 -19.55 13.77
CA LEU A 415 47.15 -19.15 15.13
C LEU A 415 48.60 -19.61 15.45
N ASN A 416 49.01 -20.78 14.98
CA ASN A 416 50.41 -21.24 15.12
C ASN A 416 51.40 -20.29 14.43
N LYS A 417 51.05 -19.72 13.28
CA LYS A 417 51.90 -18.72 12.60
C LYS A 417 52.07 -17.48 13.48
N PHE A 418 51.01 -17.06 14.21
CA PHE A 418 51.09 -15.91 15.10
C PHE A 418 52.03 -16.14 16.30
N VAL A 419 52.09 -17.38 16.82
CA VAL A 419 53.05 -17.75 17.89
C VAL A 419 54.48 -17.65 17.42
N SER A 420 54.75 -17.83 16.13
CA SER A 420 56.09 -17.69 15.55
C SER A 420 56.51 -16.25 15.31
N ASP A 421 55.61 -15.27 15.46
CA ASP A 421 55.93 -13.85 15.35
C ASP A 421 56.99 -13.43 16.39
N MET A 422 58.01 -12.68 15.93
CA MET A 422 59.13 -12.28 16.77
C MET A 422 58.70 -11.36 17.91
N PHE A 423 57.73 -10.49 17.65
CA PHE A 423 57.20 -9.59 18.72
C PHE A 423 56.46 -10.40 19.80
N PHE A 424 55.66 -11.38 19.40
CA PHE A 424 54.96 -12.26 20.33
C PHE A 424 55.92 -13.07 21.20
N ARG A 425 57.00 -13.59 20.61
CA ARG A 425 58.03 -14.35 21.37
C ARG A 425 58.71 -13.51 22.46
N GLN A 426 58.88 -12.20 22.22
CA GLN A 426 59.50 -11.28 23.16
C GLN A 426 58.52 -10.77 24.22
N THR A 427 57.32 -10.38 23.81
CA THR A 427 56.36 -9.68 24.67
C THR A 427 55.28 -10.58 25.27
N LYS A 428 55.11 -11.79 24.72
CA LYS A 428 53.98 -12.71 24.99
C LYS A 428 52.60 -12.07 24.73
N GLN A 429 52.59 -11.09 23.83
CA GLN A 429 51.39 -10.33 23.43
C GLN A 429 51.39 -10.21 21.89
N LEU A 430 50.20 -10.37 21.31
CA LEU A 430 49.99 -10.18 19.90
C LEU A 430 49.23 -8.86 19.68
N PRO A 431 49.88 -7.83 19.13
CA PRO A 431 49.19 -6.58 18.83
C PRO A 431 48.13 -6.82 17.76
N THR A 432 46.96 -6.27 18.00
CA THR A 432 45.78 -6.43 17.13
C THR A 432 45.16 -5.09 16.84
N LEU A 433 44.42 -5.01 15.74
CA LEU A 433 43.71 -3.80 15.35
C LEU A 433 42.35 -4.21 14.73
N ALA A 434 41.27 -3.80 15.40
CA ALA A 434 39.91 -4.04 14.90
C ALA A 434 39.64 -3.31 13.57
N PRO A 435 38.64 -3.72 12.79
CA PRO A 435 38.23 -3.00 11.57
C PRO A 435 37.85 -1.53 11.79
N ASP A 436 37.38 -1.19 13.00
CA ASP A 436 37.06 0.18 13.44
C ASP A 436 38.33 1.00 13.80
N GLY A 437 39.51 0.43 13.64
CA GLY A 437 40.79 1.08 13.93
C GLY A 437 41.23 1.07 15.41
N LYS A 438 40.45 0.45 16.31
CA LYS A 438 40.83 0.36 17.72
C LYS A 438 41.95 -0.66 17.94
N ALA A 439 42.96 -0.29 18.68
CA ALA A 439 44.02 -1.16 19.08
C ALA A 439 43.56 -2.17 20.14
N GLY A 440 44.04 -3.40 20.04
CA GLY A 440 43.79 -4.48 20.99
C GLY A 440 45.05 -5.33 21.19
N VAL A 441 44.96 -6.23 22.15
CA VAL A 441 46.05 -7.17 22.47
C VAL A 441 45.43 -8.55 22.69
N CYS A 442 46.01 -9.60 22.05
CA CYS A 442 45.77 -11.00 22.36
C CYS A 442 46.92 -11.50 23.22
N THR A 443 46.64 -11.96 24.44
CA THR A 443 47.65 -12.50 25.37
C THR A 443 48.04 -13.93 24.98
N GLU A 444 49.22 -14.37 25.46
CA GLU A 444 49.70 -15.75 25.27
C GLU A 444 48.68 -16.78 25.78
N GLU A 445 48.10 -16.54 26.97
CA GLU A 445 47.11 -17.41 27.58
C GLU A 445 45.85 -17.54 26.71
N GLN A 446 45.36 -16.41 26.20
CA GLN A 446 44.18 -16.40 25.28
C GLN A 446 44.47 -17.18 24.00
N LEU A 447 45.66 -16.99 23.40
CA LEU A 447 46.06 -17.67 22.17
C LEU A 447 46.22 -19.16 22.39
N HIS A 448 46.93 -19.58 23.45
CA HIS A 448 47.08 -21.00 23.78
C HIS A 448 45.77 -21.69 24.14
N THR A 449 44.90 -21.01 24.84
CA THR A 449 43.57 -21.53 25.15
C THR A 449 42.76 -21.78 23.87
N LEU A 450 42.78 -20.86 22.92
CA LEU A 450 42.11 -21.03 21.61
C LEU A 450 42.69 -22.20 20.84
N MET A 451 44.01 -22.30 20.76
CA MET A 451 44.71 -23.38 20.05
C MET A 451 44.40 -24.76 20.65
N SER A 452 44.42 -24.87 21.97
CA SER A 452 44.10 -26.14 22.67
C SER A 452 42.66 -26.56 22.40
N ARG A 453 41.69 -25.61 22.40
CA ARG A 453 40.29 -25.88 22.09
C ARG A 453 40.07 -26.26 20.62
N LEU A 454 40.84 -25.70 19.68
CA LEU A 454 40.79 -26.07 18.26
C LEU A 454 41.38 -27.46 18.00
N GLN A 455 42.37 -27.90 18.79
CA GLN A 455 42.98 -29.22 18.71
C GLN A 455 42.16 -30.30 19.42
N GLY A 456 41.48 -29.97 20.52
CA GLY A 456 40.81 -30.92 21.41
C GLY A 456 39.44 -31.41 20.97
N VAL A 457 38.96 -30.98 19.82
CA VAL A 457 37.66 -31.45 19.26
C VAL A 457 37.95 -32.50 18.19
N ARG A 458 38.11 -33.75 18.62
CA ARG A 458 38.00 -34.97 17.80
C ARG A 458 36.62 -35.57 17.93
#